data_361bd13bfc9c4aa17038f633d4054c4f
#
_entry.id   361bd13bfc9c4aa17038f633d4054c4f
#
_cell.length_a   1.000
_cell.length_b   1.000
_cell.length_c   1.000
_cell.angle_alpha   90.00
_cell.angle_beta   90.00
_cell.angle_gamma   90.00
#
_symmetry.space_group_name_H-M   'P 1'
#
loop_
_entity.id
_entity.type
_entity.pdbx_description
1 polymer ?
#
loop_
_entity_poly.entity_id
_entity_poly.type
_entity_poly.pdbx_seq_one_letter_code
_entity_poly.pdbx_strand_id
1 'polypeptide(L)'
;GTDRDVADPKGNWVSKRIILGGDNVGFSFHETTIKAGSVNEFHYANHVEAVWLVEGTGTLLDRETGETYPLAPGTMYLLNGHERHTVTADTEMRMLCVFNPPVVGTEVHDENGVYPLVTVPQPAGKHAETPVT
;
A
#
# COMPACT_ATOMS: atom_id res chain seq x y z
N GLY A 1 14.60 -6.57 -12.30
CA GLY A 1 13.58 -6.95 -11.42
C GLY A 1 13.85 -8.19 -10.63
N THR A 2 13.17 -8.31 -9.55
CA THR A 2 13.17 -9.49 -8.70
C THR A 2 11.73 -10.00 -8.59
N ASP A 3 11.54 -11.18 -8.01
CA ASP A 3 10.21 -11.71 -7.74
C ASP A 3 9.44 -10.87 -6.70
N ARG A 4 10.08 -9.88 -6.09
CA ARG A 4 9.44 -8.93 -5.19
C ARG A 4 8.90 -7.68 -5.91
N ASP A 5 9.15 -7.52 -7.19
CA ASP A 5 8.57 -6.46 -7.99
C ASP A 5 7.20 -6.93 -8.51
N VAL A 6 6.15 -6.21 -8.14
CA VAL A 6 4.77 -6.55 -8.50
C VAL A 6 4.16 -5.38 -9.24
N ALA A 7 3.59 -5.65 -10.41
CA ALA A 7 2.97 -4.64 -11.25
C ALA A 7 1.45 -4.76 -11.23
N ASP A 8 0.78 -3.60 -11.33
CA ASP A 8 -0.65 -3.54 -11.55
C ASP A 8 -0.98 -4.17 -12.91
N PRO A 9 -1.94 -5.11 -12.98
CA PRO A 9 -2.39 -5.66 -14.27
C PRO A 9 -2.86 -4.59 -15.26
N LYS A 10 -3.36 -3.46 -14.77
CA LYS A 10 -3.77 -2.32 -15.61
C LYS A 10 -2.61 -1.43 -16.02
N GLY A 11 -1.42 -1.64 -15.47
CA GLY A 11 -0.22 -0.89 -15.82
C GLY A 11 -0.09 0.48 -15.15
N ASN A 12 -0.88 0.78 -14.12
CA ASN A 12 -0.88 2.09 -13.47
C ASN A 12 0.18 2.26 -12.38
N TRP A 13 0.66 1.16 -11.81
CA TRP A 13 1.66 1.22 -10.74
C TRP A 13 2.55 -0.02 -10.73
N VAL A 14 3.72 0.15 -10.13
CA VAL A 14 4.66 -0.93 -9.81
C VAL A 14 5.03 -0.81 -8.33
N SER A 15 5.00 -1.93 -7.61
CA SER A 15 5.37 -2.01 -6.21
C SER A 15 6.60 -2.88 -6.03
N LYS A 16 7.65 -2.30 -5.50
CA LYS A 16 8.84 -3.03 -5.07
C LYS A 16 8.66 -3.40 -3.59
N ARG A 17 8.48 -4.67 -3.31
CA ARG A 17 8.15 -5.17 -1.98
C ARG A 17 9.42 -5.56 -1.24
N ILE A 18 9.91 -4.63 -0.42
CA ILE A 18 11.23 -4.71 0.21
C ILE A 18 11.19 -5.61 1.44
N ILE A 19 10.18 -5.41 2.30
CA ILE A 19 9.93 -6.24 3.49
C ILE A 19 8.56 -6.85 3.35
N LEU A 20 8.47 -8.16 3.56
CA LEU A 20 7.24 -8.93 3.43
C LEU A 20 6.92 -9.67 4.71
N GLY A 21 5.71 -10.25 4.79
CA GLY A 21 5.25 -11.00 5.96
C GLY A 21 6.19 -12.13 6.34
N GLY A 22 6.80 -12.82 5.36
CA GLY A 22 7.75 -13.89 5.60
C GLY A 22 9.06 -13.46 6.28
N ASP A 23 9.36 -12.17 6.29
CA ASP A 23 10.51 -11.62 7.00
C ASP A 23 10.28 -11.49 8.51
N ASN A 24 9.04 -11.68 8.97
CA ASN A 24 8.63 -11.76 10.38
C ASN A 24 8.99 -10.55 11.24
N VAL A 25 8.85 -9.36 10.68
CA VAL A 25 9.11 -8.11 11.42
C VAL A 25 7.83 -7.36 11.79
N GLY A 26 6.65 -7.91 11.50
CA GLY A 26 5.36 -7.36 11.92
C GLY A 26 4.75 -6.34 10.96
N PHE A 27 5.42 -6.02 9.87
CA PHE A 27 4.92 -5.11 8.84
C PHE A 27 5.54 -5.48 7.50
N SER A 28 4.94 -4.99 6.42
CA SER A 28 5.60 -4.99 5.10
C SER A 28 5.95 -3.57 4.69
N PHE A 29 6.98 -3.43 3.87
CA PHE A 29 7.51 -2.14 3.44
C PHE A 29 7.74 -2.18 1.93
N HIS A 30 7.16 -1.21 1.22
CA HIS A 30 7.15 -1.18 -0.25
C HIS A 30 7.60 0.17 -0.76
N GLU A 31 8.29 0.18 -1.90
CA GLU A 31 8.42 1.36 -2.74
C GLU A 31 7.46 1.22 -3.91
N THR A 32 6.54 2.15 -4.05
CA THR A 32 5.52 2.13 -5.11
C THR A 32 5.70 3.32 -6.02
N THR A 33 5.73 3.04 -7.32
CA THR A 33 5.73 4.07 -8.36
C THR A 33 4.38 4.05 -9.05
N ILE A 34 3.71 5.20 -9.09
CA ILE A 34 2.41 5.38 -9.73
C ILE A 34 2.59 6.21 -10.97
N LYS A 35 2.07 5.71 -12.08
CA LYS A 35 2.19 6.32 -13.39
C LYS A 35 1.48 7.67 -13.45
N ALA A 36 2.11 8.66 -14.08
CA ALA A 36 1.50 9.97 -14.33
C ALA A 36 0.17 9.83 -15.08
N GLY A 37 -0.82 10.60 -14.68
CA GLY A 37 -2.15 10.62 -15.31
C GLY A 37 -3.06 9.47 -14.91
N SER A 38 -2.59 8.55 -14.04
CA SER A 38 -3.42 7.43 -13.62
C SER A 38 -4.36 7.79 -12.47
N VAL A 39 -5.50 7.12 -12.42
CA VAL A 39 -6.49 7.22 -11.34
C VAL A 39 -6.63 5.82 -10.74
N ASN A 40 -6.38 5.70 -9.45
CA ASN A 40 -6.32 4.41 -8.76
C ASN A 40 -7.30 4.39 -7.60
N GLU A 41 -8.23 3.45 -7.62
CA GLU A 41 -9.20 3.26 -6.55
C GLU A 41 -8.75 2.12 -5.65
N PHE A 42 -8.59 2.41 -4.36
CA PHE A 42 -8.10 1.45 -3.37
C PHE A 42 -9.05 1.36 -2.18
N HIS A 43 -9.09 0.17 -1.61
CA HIS A 43 -9.81 -0.07 -0.36
C HIS A 43 -9.05 -1.11 0.46
N TYR A 44 -8.36 -0.66 1.51
CA TYR A 44 -7.60 -1.58 2.38
C TYR A 44 -8.46 -2.01 3.57
N ALA A 45 -9.46 -2.86 3.28
CA ALA A 45 -10.36 -3.39 4.29
C ALA A 45 -9.67 -4.34 5.28
N ASN A 46 -8.54 -4.92 4.86
CA ASN A 46 -7.79 -5.92 5.62
C ASN A 46 -6.47 -5.39 6.21
N HIS A 47 -6.08 -4.16 5.87
CA HIS A 47 -4.77 -3.62 6.20
C HIS A 47 -4.88 -2.17 6.66
N VAL A 48 -3.93 -1.77 7.51
CA VAL A 48 -3.62 -0.37 7.76
C VAL A 48 -2.43 -0.01 6.88
N GLU A 49 -2.45 1.16 6.25
CA GLU A 49 -1.36 1.63 5.40
C GLU A 49 -0.89 3.02 5.84
N ALA A 50 0.43 3.17 5.98
CA ALA A 50 1.09 4.47 6.10
C ALA A 50 1.89 4.74 4.83
N VAL A 51 1.78 5.94 4.29
CA VAL A 51 2.42 6.34 3.04
C VAL A 51 3.21 7.63 3.22
N TRP A 52 4.43 7.64 2.70
CA TRP A 52 5.28 8.83 2.59
C TRP A 52 5.57 9.09 1.12
N LEU A 53 5.17 10.27 0.62
CA LEU A 53 5.46 10.65 -0.77
C LEU A 53 6.86 11.22 -0.89
N VAL A 54 7.68 10.60 -1.74
CA VAL A 54 9.08 10.99 -1.98
C VAL A 54 9.19 11.93 -3.16
N GLU A 55 8.52 11.61 -4.27
CA GLU A 55 8.56 12.37 -5.53
C GLU A 55 7.19 12.43 -6.18
N GLY A 56 6.96 13.48 -6.93
CA GLY A 56 5.74 13.65 -7.72
C GLY A 56 4.63 14.39 -6.99
N THR A 57 3.54 14.61 -7.70
CA THR A 57 2.36 15.32 -7.20
C THR A 57 1.09 14.61 -7.63
N GLY A 58 0.05 14.76 -6.83
CA GLY A 58 -1.24 14.17 -7.11
C GLY A 58 -2.29 14.58 -6.11
N THR A 59 -3.35 13.78 -6.01
CA THR A 59 -4.49 14.03 -5.12
C THR A 59 -4.95 12.73 -4.48
N LEU A 60 -5.24 12.79 -3.20
CA LEU A 60 -5.91 11.74 -2.45
C LEU A 60 -7.37 12.14 -2.22
N LEU A 61 -8.30 11.31 -2.66
CA LEU A 61 -9.73 11.46 -2.37
C LEU A 61 -10.15 10.41 -1.35
N ASP A 62 -10.67 10.87 -0.22
CA ASP A 62 -11.34 10.00 0.74
C ASP A 62 -12.78 9.81 0.26
N ARG A 63 -13.13 8.61 -0.20
CA ARG A 63 -14.48 8.33 -0.73
C ARG A 63 -15.55 8.22 0.35
N GLU A 64 -15.15 8.10 1.62
CA GLU A 64 -16.11 8.07 2.72
C GLU A 64 -16.59 9.47 3.10
N THR A 65 -15.70 10.47 3.03
CA THR A 65 -16.03 11.87 3.39
C THR A 65 -16.22 12.78 2.19
N GLY A 66 -15.66 12.41 1.02
CA GLY A 66 -15.62 13.25 -0.15
C GLY A 66 -14.52 14.32 -0.11
N GLU A 67 -13.68 14.33 0.92
CA GLU A 67 -12.60 15.30 1.04
C GLU A 67 -11.43 14.93 0.14
N THR A 68 -10.77 15.95 -0.42
CA THR A 68 -9.57 15.78 -1.23
C THR A 68 -8.38 16.44 -0.55
N TYR A 69 -7.21 15.82 -0.71
CA TYR A 69 -5.96 16.28 -0.13
C TYR A 69 -4.89 16.33 -1.21
N PRO A 70 -4.15 17.44 -1.34
CA PRO A 70 -3.04 17.49 -2.30
C PRO A 70 -1.90 16.60 -1.82
N LEU A 71 -1.28 15.90 -2.75
CA LEU A 71 -0.10 15.09 -2.51
C LEU A 71 1.13 15.75 -3.13
N ALA A 72 2.14 15.96 -2.32
CA ALA A 72 3.42 16.54 -2.72
C ALA A 72 4.55 15.88 -1.95
N PRO A 73 5.81 16.00 -2.40
CA PRO A 73 6.94 15.42 -1.65
C PRO A 73 6.94 15.87 -0.18
N GLY A 74 7.14 14.92 0.73
CA GLY A 74 7.10 15.16 2.17
C GLY A 74 5.72 15.04 2.79
N THR A 75 4.70 14.68 2.03
CA THR A 75 3.36 14.41 2.56
C THR A 75 3.29 12.97 3.09
N MET A 76 2.76 12.81 4.29
CA MET A 76 2.44 11.50 4.86
C MET A 76 0.93 11.38 5.03
N TYR A 77 0.38 10.20 4.74
CA TYR A 77 -1.00 9.89 5.12
C TYR A 77 -1.10 8.50 5.71
N LEU A 78 -2.09 8.32 6.57
CA LEU A 78 -2.34 7.08 7.29
C LEU A 78 -3.79 6.65 7.01
N LEU A 79 -3.93 5.44 6.50
CA LEU A 79 -5.22 4.83 6.22
C LEU A 79 -5.47 3.75 7.29
N ASN A 80 -6.06 4.13 8.41
CA ASN A 80 -6.29 3.25 9.55
C ASN A 80 -7.77 3.00 9.86
N GLY A 81 -8.67 3.63 9.12
CA GLY A 81 -10.12 3.43 9.24
C GLY A 81 -10.71 2.57 8.13
N HIS A 82 -9.87 1.92 7.34
CA HIS A 82 -10.29 1.11 6.19
C HIS A 82 -11.07 1.91 5.15
N GLU A 83 -10.73 3.18 4.99
CA GLU A 83 -11.41 4.10 4.07
C GLU A 83 -11.18 3.67 2.62
N ARG A 84 -12.25 3.73 1.83
CA ARG A 84 -12.11 3.66 0.38
C ARG A 84 -11.52 4.99 -0.09
N HIS A 85 -10.53 4.92 -0.95
CA HIS A 85 -9.84 6.13 -1.40
C HIS A 85 -9.43 6.03 -2.86
N THR A 86 -9.22 7.18 -3.47
CA THR A 86 -8.73 7.30 -4.85
C THR A 86 -7.44 8.10 -4.84
N VAL A 87 -6.41 7.56 -5.46
CA VAL A 87 -5.13 8.25 -5.66
C VAL A 87 -4.99 8.58 -7.13
N THR A 88 -4.92 9.87 -7.42
CA THR A 88 -4.71 10.39 -8.77
C THR A 88 -3.31 10.96 -8.86
N ALA A 89 -2.53 10.52 -9.82
CA ALA A 89 -1.18 11.02 -10.04
C ALA A 89 -1.20 12.07 -11.14
N ASP A 90 -0.84 13.31 -10.81
CA ASP A 90 -0.65 14.36 -11.81
C ASP A 90 0.67 14.18 -12.54
N THR A 91 1.72 13.89 -11.79
CA THR A 91 3.02 13.46 -12.30
C THR A 91 3.31 12.07 -11.78
N GLU A 92 4.34 11.40 -12.30
CA GLU A 92 4.75 10.13 -11.73
C GLU A 92 5.08 10.32 -10.25
N MET A 93 4.47 9.49 -9.40
CA MET A 93 4.70 9.54 -7.95
C MET A 93 5.49 8.33 -7.49
N ARG A 94 6.47 8.56 -6.63
CA ARG A 94 7.19 7.50 -5.93
C ARG A 94 6.95 7.66 -4.44
N MET A 95 6.50 6.59 -3.81
CA MET A 95 6.12 6.62 -2.41
C MET A 95 6.62 5.39 -1.66
N LEU A 96 6.81 5.54 -0.37
CA LEU A 96 7.15 4.47 0.55
C LEU A 96 5.90 4.10 1.33
N CYS A 97 5.57 2.82 1.36
CA CYS A 97 4.33 2.31 1.96
C CYS A 97 4.63 1.24 3.00
N VAL A 98 3.95 1.32 4.13
CA VAL A 98 4.02 0.32 5.20
C VAL A 98 2.63 -0.23 5.42
N PHE A 99 2.50 -1.57 5.45
CA PHE A 99 1.24 -2.25 5.71
C PHE A 99 1.32 -3.09 6.98
N ASN A 100 0.25 -3.07 7.76
CA ASN A 100 0.01 -3.95 8.90
C ASN A 100 -1.46 -4.45 8.85
N PRO A 101 -1.72 -5.75 8.83
CA PRO A 101 -0.76 -6.86 8.77
C PRO A 101 0.10 -6.80 7.51
N PRO A 102 1.29 -7.45 7.52
CA PRO A 102 2.19 -7.39 6.36
C PRO A 102 1.61 -8.09 5.15
N VAL A 103 1.90 -7.54 3.98
CA VAL A 103 1.69 -8.19 2.69
C VAL A 103 2.75 -9.29 2.55
N VAL A 104 2.39 -10.47 2.04
CA VAL A 104 3.27 -11.65 2.10
C VAL A 104 4.02 -11.94 0.81
N GLY A 105 3.68 -11.29 -0.30
CA GLY A 105 4.40 -11.56 -1.54
C GLY A 105 3.82 -10.83 -2.74
N THR A 106 3.05 -11.53 -3.53
CA THR A 106 2.61 -11.11 -4.85
C THR A 106 1.16 -10.63 -4.89
N GLU A 107 0.55 -10.34 -3.73
CA GLU A 107 -0.82 -9.86 -3.70
C GLU A 107 -0.99 -8.62 -4.58
N VAL A 108 -2.03 -8.63 -5.36
CA VAL A 108 -2.51 -7.46 -6.09
C VAL A 108 -3.90 -7.11 -5.58
N HIS A 109 -4.33 -5.88 -5.77
CA HIS A 109 -5.67 -5.48 -5.41
C HIS A 109 -6.68 -6.29 -6.23
N ASP A 110 -7.80 -6.66 -5.59
CA ASP A 110 -8.91 -7.25 -6.31
C ASP A 110 -9.68 -6.18 -7.11
N GLU A 111 -10.79 -6.55 -7.72
CA GLU A 111 -11.59 -5.63 -8.53
C GLU A 111 -12.15 -4.44 -7.73
N ASN A 112 -12.21 -4.55 -6.40
CA ASN A 112 -12.66 -3.48 -5.49
C ASN A 112 -11.50 -2.69 -4.89
N GLY A 113 -10.25 -2.96 -5.31
CA GLY A 113 -9.06 -2.30 -4.78
C GLY A 113 -8.62 -2.83 -3.42
N VAL A 114 -8.97 -4.06 -3.06
CA VAL A 114 -8.69 -4.66 -1.76
C VAL A 114 -7.59 -5.71 -1.87
N TYR A 115 -6.62 -5.67 -0.96
CA TYR A 115 -5.66 -6.75 -0.81
C TYR A 115 -6.28 -7.92 -0.04
N PRO A 116 -6.07 -9.16 -0.50
CA PRO A 116 -6.49 -10.32 0.27
C PRO A 116 -5.70 -10.43 1.58
N LEU A 117 -6.36 -10.89 2.63
CA LEU A 117 -5.71 -11.19 3.90
C LEU A 117 -5.06 -12.57 3.81
N VAL A 118 -3.73 -12.63 3.92
CA VAL A 118 -2.97 -13.87 3.87
C VAL A 118 -2.25 -14.06 5.19
N THR A 119 -2.43 -15.23 5.81
CA THR A 119 -1.77 -15.57 7.07
C THR A 119 -0.40 -16.18 6.78
N VAL A 120 0.63 -15.64 7.46
CA VAL A 120 1.99 -16.18 7.42
C VAL A 120 2.21 -16.98 8.69
N PRO A 121 2.61 -18.28 8.58
CA PRO A 121 2.95 -19.07 9.76
C PRO A 121 4.12 -18.45 10.50
N GLN A 122 4.03 -18.39 11.84
CA GLN A 122 5.13 -17.92 12.67
C GLN A 122 6.17 -19.02 12.81
N PRO A 123 7.48 -18.68 12.84
CA PRO A 123 8.52 -19.66 13.15
C PRO A 123 8.31 -20.26 14.54
N ALA A 124 8.66 -21.54 14.69
CA ALA A 124 8.58 -22.23 15.98
C ALA A 124 9.42 -21.50 17.03
N GLY A 125 8.88 -21.36 18.24
CA GLY A 125 9.56 -20.74 19.38
C GLY A 125 9.51 -19.22 19.41
N LYS A 126 8.92 -18.58 18.42
CA LYS A 126 8.66 -17.14 18.50
C LYS A 126 7.29 -16.89 19.11
N HIS A 127 7.21 -15.81 19.88
CA HIS A 127 5.92 -15.28 20.29
C HIS A 127 5.07 -15.03 19.07
N ALA A 128 3.86 -15.59 19.09
CA ALA A 128 2.83 -15.11 18.19
C ALA A 128 2.36 -13.75 18.74
N GLU A 129 2.99 -12.68 18.30
CA GLU A 129 2.56 -11.37 18.69
C GLU A 129 1.22 -11.07 18.04
N THR A 130 0.27 -10.59 18.85
CA THR A 130 -0.96 -10.07 18.32
C THR A 130 -0.60 -8.86 17.46
N PRO A 131 -1.01 -8.80 16.19
CA PRO A 131 -0.75 -7.63 15.38
C PRO A 131 -1.30 -6.40 16.09
N VAL A 132 -0.47 -5.38 16.22
CA VAL A 132 -0.92 -4.10 16.72
C VAL A 132 -1.72 -3.44 15.59
N THR A 133 -2.99 -3.36 15.80
CA THR A 133 -3.90 -2.73 14.85
C THR A 133 -4.07 -1.26 15.17
#